data_b869fcf9c675034882e3eb563761a26a
#
_entry.id   b869fcf9c675034882e3eb563761a26a
#
_cell.length_a   1.000
_cell.length_b   1.000
_cell.length_c   1.000
_cell.angle_alpha   90.00
_cell.angle_beta   90.00
_cell.angle_gamma   90.00
#
_symmetry.space_group_name_H-M   'P 1'
#
loop_
_entity.id
_entity.type
_entity.pdbx_description
1 polymer ?
#
loop_
_entity_poly.entity_id
_entity_poly.type
_entity_poly.pdbx_seq_one_letter_code
_entity_poly.pdbx_strand_id
1 'polypeptide(L)'
;VCLVACNHHSSNPMLQQVDSLLEMKPDSALTILKNISVLEDLPEVDKAYYALLLAEATDKNKLPLLPCDSLLNFALDYYGDDDREKAVALMYKGRLLAEMDDEKAAIEMNLKALEILQDYPVDTKYRRLIYSALGLWYGNCGLNDKALEVLHQSLHYSFDAKDTAIAYINIGYIYGMRNMQDSAITYQRKAVKYAMRSKDRSMILTSWHNLSICYRHFENVDSAVVYAHKVLQHLSYGNGKADAYYNMGDLYVDLEQYDSARHYLEKSLFLSPSRSIPYWSLAVMEAELGNFKSAYHYLDTFVMVQDSLDNSELLTEVQHLVYKHQTELRVKDEQIKSKRIIRWIVFVSVIICFVVALIYQRWINKKNNQQALYRQSLQYAHEKQDMMQQRIEENELTLALLQDRENQNLDEIDKKERLIAQLKQEKLELRTWTFWQTPIYKKVMSLSEQKEVDKKARKVMTDVEREKLKKTVFEIYADYISPLQQQYSKLTEDDLLFLCLQEADIPALTIALCFGHTDTVALNQRKSRLKIKMSER
;
A
#
# COMPACT_ATOMS: atom_id res chain seq x y z
N VAL A 1 4.42 23.10 0.03
CA VAL A 1 5.73 22.57 0.49
C VAL A 1 6.41 22.08 -0.76
N CYS A 2 7.34 22.88 -1.31
CA CYS A 2 8.23 22.46 -2.39
C CYS A 2 9.18 21.42 -1.81
N LEU A 3 9.05 20.15 -2.22
CA LEU A 3 10.10 19.16 -2.10
C LEU A 3 11.27 19.66 -2.97
N VAL A 4 12.25 20.27 -2.36
CA VAL A 4 13.59 20.41 -2.96
C VAL A 4 14.12 18.97 -2.98
N ALA A 5 14.00 18.30 -4.13
CA ALA A 5 14.77 17.10 -4.40
C ALA A 5 16.24 17.56 -4.35
N CYS A 6 16.94 17.22 -3.27
CA CYS A 6 18.38 17.34 -3.21
C CYS A 6 18.92 16.48 -4.36
N ASN A 7 19.48 17.09 -5.37
CA ASN A 7 20.08 16.41 -6.52
C ASN A 7 21.44 15.87 -6.03
N HIS A 8 21.46 14.68 -5.43
CA HIS A 8 22.67 14.00 -4.94
C HIS A 8 23.48 13.37 -6.08
N HIS A 9 23.14 13.66 -7.33
CA HIS A 9 23.86 13.13 -8.49
C HIS A 9 24.93 14.12 -8.97
N SER A 10 26.16 13.63 -9.06
CA SER A 10 27.27 14.40 -9.65
C SER A 10 26.98 14.67 -11.14
N SER A 11 27.13 15.93 -11.53
CA SER A 11 27.11 16.35 -12.93
C SER A 11 28.51 16.47 -13.54
N ASN A 12 29.55 16.06 -12.83
CA ASN A 12 30.94 16.15 -13.28
C ASN A 12 31.17 15.23 -14.49
N PRO A 13 31.49 15.79 -15.69
CA PRO A 13 31.61 15.00 -16.92
C PRO A 13 32.73 13.96 -16.86
N MET A 14 33.81 14.24 -16.10
CA MET A 14 34.94 13.31 -15.95
C MET A 14 34.52 12.08 -15.12
N LEU A 15 33.78 12.27 -14.03
CA LEU A 15 33.26 11.17 -13.21
C LEU A 15 32.22 10.33 -13.98
N GLN A 16 31.36 10.96 -14.76
CA GLN A 16 30.42 10.25 -15.65
C GLN A 16 31.12 9.45 -16.74
N GLN A 17 32.23 9.97 -17.30
CA GLN A 17 33.07 9.21 -18.22
C GLN A 17 33.68 7.98 -17.54
N VAL A 18 34.19 8.14 -16.32
CA VAL A 18 34.74 7.03 -15.52
C VAL A 18 33.68 5.97 -15.29
N ASP A 19 32.47 6.35 -14.86
CA ASP A 19 31.35 5.43 -14.64
C ASP A 19 31.04 4.59 -15.89
N SER A 20 31.01 5.21 -17.04
CA SER A 20 30.80 4.51 -18.33
C SER A 20 31.91 3.50 -18.69
N LEU A 21 33.13 3.70 -18.17
CA LEU A 21 34.26 2.80 -18.41
C LEU A 21 34.34 1.63 -17.44
N LEU A 22 33.71 1.71 -16.26
CA LEU A 22 33.83 0.71 -15.19
C LEU A 22 33.51 -0.72 -15.63
N GLU A 23 32.52 -0.90 -16.48
CA GLU A 23 32.13 -2.25 -16.94
C GLU A 23 33.07 -2.79 -18.03
N MET A 24 33.57 -1.93 -18.91
CA MET A 24 34.33 -2.35 -20.09
C MET A 24 35.86 -2.31 -19.91
N LYS A 25 36.33 -1.32 -19.13
CA LYS A 25 37.77 -1.02 -18.94
C LYS A 25 38.04 -0.54 -17.53
N PRO A 26 37.85 -1.38 -16.50
CA PRO A 26 38.00 -0.99 -15.10
C PRO A 26 39.42 -0.50 -14.74
N ASP A 27 40.45 -1.02 -15.40
CA ASP A 27 41.84 -0.57 -15.26
C ASP A 27 42.05 0.87 -15.73
N SER A 28 41.45 1.22 -16.86
CA SER A 28 41.47 2.60 -17.38
C SER A 28 40.67 3.54 -16.47
N ALA A 29 39.50 3.11 -15.99
CA ALA A 29 38.70 3.85 -15.04
C ALA A 29 39.50 4.14 -13.75
N LEU A 30 40.14 3.13 -13.18
CA LEU A 30 41.00 3.31 -11.99
C LEU A 30 42.18 4.24 -12.24
N THR A 31 42.80 4.17 -13.41
CA THR A 31 43.92 5.05 -13.78
C THR A 31 43.46 6.52 -13.85
N ILE A 32 42.30 6.78 -14.45
CA ILE A 32 41.74 8.14 -14.52
C ILE A 32 41.45 8.66 -13.12
N LEU A 33 40.80 7.87 -12.26
CA LEU A 33 40.49 8.25 -10.87
C LEU A 33 41.76 8.60 -10.08
N LYS A 34 42.81 7.77 -10.18
CA LYS A 34 44.08 8.00 -9.47
C LYS A 34 44.84 9.26 -9.94
N ASN A 35 44.56 9.74 -11.15
CA ASN A 35 45.19 10.93 -11.70
C ASN A 35 44.43 12.23 -11.33
N ILE A 36 43.31 12.15 -10.60
CA ILE A 36 42.64 13.35 -10.07
C ILE A 36 43.46 13.90 -8.93
N SER A 37 44.23 14.98 -9.21
CA SER A 37 45.29 15.48 -8.33
C SER A 37 44.77 16.37 -7.17
N VAL A 38 43.52 16.84 -7.21
CA VAL A 38 42.99 17.81 -6.24
C VAL A 38 41.62 17.36 -5.76
N LEU A 39 41.60 16.31 -4.96
CA LEU A 39 40.38 15.73 -4.41
C LEU A 39 39.69 16.68 -3.41
N GLU A 40 40.48 17.52 -2.75
CA GLU A 40 39.98 18.48 -1.75
C GLU A 40 39.17 19.62 -2.37
N ASP A 41 39.42 19.96 -3.62
CA ASP A 41 38.75 21.05 -4.33
C ASP A 41 37.44 20.58 -5.02
N LEU A 42 37.14 19.28 -5.00
CA LEU A 42 35.89 18.80 -5.54
C LEU A 42 34.68 19.19 -4.66
N PRO A 43 33.55 19.59 -5.23
CA PRO A 43 32.30 19.69 -4.50
C PRO A 43 32.00 18.39 -3.73
N GLU A 44 31.36 18.49 -2.57
CA GLU A 44 31.07 17.32 -1.73
C GLU A 44 30.30 16.22 -2.48
N VAL A 45 29.36 16.59 -3.35
CA VAL A 45 28.62 15.64 -4.20
C VAL A 45 29.55 14.86 -5.14
N ASP A 46 30.52 15.56 -5.75
CA ASP A 46 31.48 14.93 -6.66
C ASP A 46 32.48 14.06 -5.89
N LYS A 47 32.90 14.50 -4.70
CA LYS A 47 33.78 13.73 -3.82
C LYS A 47 33.12 12.45 -3.32
N ALA A 48 31.82 12.51 -2.95
CA ALA A 48 31.07 11.31 -2.54
C ALA A 48 30.90 10.35 -3.71
N TYR A 49 30.58 10.84 -4.89
CA TYR A 49 30.46 10.00 -6.09
C TYR A 49 31.80 9.42 -6.53
N TYR A 50 32.89 10.20 -6.47
CA TYR A 50 34.26 9.70 -6.69
C TYR A 50 34.60 8.54 -5.77
N ALA A 51 34.22 8.61 -4.48
CA ALA A 51 34.47 7.54 -3.52
C ALA A 51 33.84 6.20 -3.97
N LEU A 52 32.60 6.23 -4.45
CA LEU A 52 31.91 5.04 -4.96
C LEU A 52 32.58 4.48 -6.22
N LEU A 53 32.91 5.35 -7.18
CA LEU A 53 33.58 4.95 -8.40
C LEU A 53 34.96 4.36 -8.14
N LEU A 54 35.72 4.95 -7.18
CA LEU A 54 37.04 4.43 -6.81
C LEU A 54 36.94 3.06 -6.15
N ALA A 55 35.99 2.86 -5.24
CA ALA A 55 35.75 1.58 -4.61
C ALA A 55 35.35 0.51 -5.67
N GLU A 56 34.45 0.84 -6.59
CA GLU A 56 34.04 -0.06 -7.67
C GLU A 56 35.21 -0.38 -8.62
N ALA A 57 35.97 0.63 -9.03
CA ALA A 57 37.13 0.42 -9.90
C ALA A 57 38.20 -0.44 -9.21
N THR A 58 38.44 -0.22 -7.91
CA THR A 58 39.40 -0.99 -7.11
C THR A 58 38.98 -2.45 -7.00
N ASP A 59 37.71 -2.71 -6.67
CA ASP A 59 37.14 -4.06 -6.58
C ASP A 59 37.16 -4.82 -7.92
N LYS A 60 36.77 -4.15 -9.02
CA LYS A 60 36.81 -4.76 -10.36
C LYS A 60 38.23 -5.12 -10.84
N ASN A 61 39.21 -4.36 -10.36
CA ASN A 61 40.63 -4.65 -10.58
C ASN A 61 41.21 -5.67 -9.58
N LYS A 62 40.39 -6.24 -8.70
CA LYS A 62 40.79 -7.18 -7.65
C LYS A 62 41.92 -6.65 -6.75
N LEU A 63 41.86 -5.38 -6.45
CA LEU A 63 42.78 -4.71 -5.51
C LEU A 63 42.11 -4.58 -4.14
N PRO A 64 42.91 -4.54 -3.05
CA PRO A 64 42.37 -4.34 -1.71
C PRO A 64 41.58 -3.02 -1.59
N LEU A 65 40.44 -3.08 -0.90
CA LEU A 65 39.56 -1.91 -0.67
C LEU A 65 40.02 -1.03 0.50
N LEU A 66 40.91 -1.51 1.35
CA LEU A 66 41.37 -0.75 2.55
C LEU A 66 41.79 0.69 2.24
N PRO A 67 42.47 1.01 1.12
CA PRO A 67 42.79 2.40 0.78
C PRO A 67 41.60 3.30 0.52
N CYS A 68 40.41 2.71 0.28
CA CYS A 68 39.15 3.45 0.04
C CYS A 68 38.39 3.77 1.33
N ASP A 69 38.84 3.32 2.51
CA ASP A 69 38.07 3.36 3.76
C ASP A 69 37.61 4.76 4.14
N SER A 70 38.52 5.75 4.18
CA SER A 70 38.20 7.12 4.55
C SER A 70 37.20 7.78 3.59
N LEU A 71 37.31 7.47 2.29
CA LEU A 71 36.41 7.98 1.25
C LEU A 71 35.04 7.30 1.30
N LEU A 72 34.98 6.01 1.60
CA LEU A 72 33.72 5.31 1.82
C LEU A 72 32.98 5.83 3.06
N ASN A 73 33.72 6.13 4.15
CA ASN A 73 33.12 6.76 5.33
C ASN A 73 32.57 8.15 5.01
N PHE A 74 33.30 8.97 4.23
CA PHE A 74 32.81 10.25 3.74
C PHE A 74 31.51 10.09 2.91
N ALA A 75 31.47 9.14 1.99
CA ALA A 75 30.29 8.88 1.19
C ALA A 75 29.09 8.42 2.05
N LEU A 76 29.33 7.58 3.07
CA LEU A 76 28.31 7.14 4.02
C LEU A 76 27.73 8.29 4.85
N ASP A 77 28.54 9.29 5.19
CA ASP A 77 28.10 10.48 5.92
C ASP A 77 27.37 11.48 5.01
N TYR A 78 27.77 11.55 3.75
CA TYR A 78 27.20 12.48 2.77
C TYR A 78 25.83 12.08 2.28
N TYR A 79 25.63 10.80 1.90
CA TYR A 79 24.36 10.32 1.36
C TYR A 79 23.32 10.09 2.46
N GLY A 80 22.07 10.49 2.19
CA GLY A 80 20.93 10.27 3.08
C GLY A 80 20.61 8.78 3.26
N ASP A 81 19.91 8.44 4.33
CA ASP A 81 19.62 7.05 4.70
C ASP A 81 18.76 6.29 3.67
N ASP A 82 18.01 7.02 2.86
CA ASP A 82 17.16 6.45 1.81
C ASP A 82 17.79 6.55 0.41
N ASP A 83 19.00 7.10 0.28
CA ASP A 83 19.66 7.27 -1.01
C ASP A 83 20.21 5.95 -1.54
N ARG A 84 20.02 5.71 -2.84
CA ARG A 84 20.58 4.54 -3.54
C ARG A 84 22.11 4.46 -3.40
N GLU A 85 22.77 5.57 -3.50
CA GLU A 85 24.22 5.71 -3.40
C GLU A 85 24.72 5.31 -2.01
N LYS A 86 23.95 5.55 -0.96
CA LYS A 86 24.22 5.04 0.38
C LYS A 86 24.27 3.52 0.41
N ALA A 87 23.35 2.86 -0.26
CA ALA A 87 23.37 1.39 -0.36
C ALA A 87 24.61 0.86 -1.06
N VAL A 88 25.08 1.57 -2.10
CA VAL A 88 26.33 1.22 -2.80
C VAL A 88 27.54 1.41 -1.89
N ALA A 89 27.61 2.54 -1.14
CA ALA A 89 28.66 2.79 -0.16
C ALA A 89 28.69 1.71 0.94
N LEU A 90 27.52 1.35 1.49
CA LEU A 90 27.39 0.30 2.50
C LEU A 90 27.86 -1.05 1.97
N MET A 91 27.55 -1.41 0.72
CA MET A 91 27.99 -2.65 0.10
C MET A 91 29.52 -2.71 0.01
N TYR A 92 30.17 -1.65 -0.50
CA TYR A 92 31.62 -1.63 -0.60
C TYR A 92 32.31 -1.54 0.79
N LYS A 93 31.71 -0.83 1.74
CA LYS A 93 32.17 -0.85 3.13
C LYS A 93 32.11 -2.24 3.74
N GLY A 94 31.01 -2.97 3.49
CA GLY A 94 30.90 -4.38 3.92
C GLY A 94 31.96 -5.28 3.32
N ARG A 95 32.30 -5.12 2.03
CA ARG A 95 33.38 -5.89 1.39
C ARG A 95 34.75 -5.56 2.00
N LEU A 96 34.99 -4.27 2.27
CA LEU A 96 36.21 -3.84 2.94
C LEU A 96 36.34 -4.44 4.35
N LEU A 97 35.24 -4.45 5.13
CA LEU A 97 35.23 -5.05 6.46
C LEU A 97 35.50 -6.56 6.41
N ALA A 98 34.97 -7.25 5.39
CA ALA A 98 35.29 -8.65 5.18
C ALA A 98 36.77 -8.89 4.80
N GLU A 99 37.43 -7.94 4.09
CA GLU A 99 38.87 -7.99 3.86
C GLU A 99 39.69 -7.79 5.16
N MET A 100 39.07 -7.20 6.19
CA MET A 100 39.64 -7.01 7.52
C MET A 100 39.25 -8.12 8.50
N ASP A 101 38.69 -9.23 8.00
CA ASP A 101 38.19 -10.37 8.76
C ASP A 101 37.02 -10.03 9.73
N ASP A 102 36.36 -8.87 9.55
CA ASP A 102 35.15 -8.52 10.28
C ASP A 102 33.89 -8.89 9.47
N GLU A 103 33.66 -10.21 9.34
CA GLU A 103 32.50 -10.74 8.59
C GLU A 103 31.15 -10.33 9.21
N LYS A 104 31.10 -10.15 10.53
CA LYS A 104 29.90 -9.70 11.21
C LYS A 104 29.50 -8.31 10.77
N ALA A 105 30.39 -7.35 10.85
CA ALA A 105 30.14 -5.99 10.40
C ALA A 105 29.87 -5.94 8.88
N ALA A 106 30.57 -6.77 8.09
CA ALA A 106 30.35 -6.91 6.66
C ALA A 106 28.92 -7.34 6.34
N ILE A 107 28.39 -8.35 7.03
CA ILE A 107 27.01 -8.82 6.91
C ILE A 107 26.05 -7.69 7.30
N GLU A 108 26.29 -7.01 8.43
CA GLU A 108 25.42 -5.90 8.89
C GLU A 108 25.31 -4.79 7.85
N MET A 109 26.43 -4.33 7.29
CA MET A 109 26.45 -3.28 6.26
C MET A 109 25.66 -3.71 5.00
N ASN A 110 25.84 -4.95 4.56
CA ASN A 110 25.16 -5.44 3.37
C ASN A 110 23.65 -5.68 3.59
N LEU A 111 23.22 -6.05 4.78
CA LEU A 111 21.81 -6.13 5.13
C LEU A 111 21.15 -4.75 5.12
N LYS A 112 21.82 -3.71 5.66
CA LYS A 112 21.35 -2.32 5.57
C LYS A 112 21.25 -1.84 4.11
N ALA A 113 22.26 -2.19 3.29
CA ALA A 113 22.23 -1.88 1.86
C ALA A 113 21.01 -2.51 1.14
N LEU A 114 20.69 -3.78 1.43
CA LEU A 114 19.51 -4.44 0.86
C LEU A 114 18.20 -3.78 1.29
N GLU A 115 18.14 -3.28 2.52
CA GLU A 115 16.97 -2.56 3.03
C GLU A 115 16.69 -1.30 2.21
N ILE A 116 17.70 -0.47 1.99
CA ILE A 116 17.58 0.74 1.15
C ILE A 116 17.19 0.36 -0.29
N LEU A 117 17.82 -0.67 -0.85
CA LEU A 117 17.55 -1.10 -2.21
C LEU A 117 16.12 -1.63 -2.41
N GLN A 118 15.32 -1.90 -1.37
CA GLN A 118 13.90 -2.25 -1.54
C GLN A 118 13.13 -1.18 -2.30
N ASP A 119 13.49 0.08 -2.11
CA ASP A 119 12.85 1.22 -2.79
C ASP A 119 13.38 1.42 -4.23
N TYR A 120 14.44 0.68 -4.61
CA TYR A 120 15.07 0.73 -5.94
C TYR A 120 14.98 -0.62 -6.68
N PRO A 121 13.79 -1.08 -7.09
CA PRO A 121 13.59 -2.43 -7.63
C PRO A 121 14.31 -2.70 -8.95
N VAL A 122 14.68 -1.64 -9.69
CA VAL A 122 15.41 -1.74 -10.97
C VAL A 122 16.91 -2.02 -10.77
N ASP A 123 17.42 -1.83 -9.56
CA ASP A 123 18.86 -1.95 -9.27
C ASP A 123 19.25 -3.40 -8.99
N THR A 124 19.26 -4.22 -10.03
CA THR A 124 19.54 -5.66 -9.95
C THR A 124 21.01 -5.96 -9.75
N LYS A 125 21.93 -5.09 -10.27
CA LYS A 125 23.39 -5.26 -10.17
C LYS A 125 23.85 -5.35 -8.72
N TYR A 126 23.53 -4.33 -7.91
CA TYR A 126 23.99 -4.28 -6.52
C TYR A 126 23.29 -5.30 -5.63
N ARG A 127 22.00 -5.59 -5.86
CA ARG A 127 21.31 -6.71 -5.19
C ARG A 127 22.03 -8.04 -5.42
N ARG A 128 22.39 -8.33 -6.66
CA ARG A 128 23.11 -9.56 -7.01
C ARG A 128 24.45 -9.63 -6.29
N LEU A 129 25.23 -8.55 -6.30
CA LEU A 129 26.53 -8.48 -5.65
C LEU A 129 26.43 -8.70 -4.13
N ILE A 130 25.46 -8.06 -3.50
CA ILE A 130 25.21 -8.18 -2.05
C ILE A 130 24.78 -9.61 -1.70
N TYR A 131 23.82 -10.19 -2.42
CA TYR A 131 23.39 -11.56 -2.17
C TYR A 131 24.52 -12.59 -2.40
N SER A 132 25.40 -12.35 -3.39
CA SER A 132 26.58 -13.18 -3.63
C SER A 132 27.55 -13.12 -2.46
N ALA A 133 27.83 -11.93 -1.94
CA ALA A 133 28.73 -11.72 -0.80
C ALA A 133 28.14 -12.32 0.49
N LEU A 134 26.90 -12.02 0.81
CA LEU A 134 26.21 -12.59 1.97
C LEU A 134 26.19 -14.11 1.95
N GLY A 135 26.01 -14.71 0.76
CA GLY A 135 26.04 -16.17 0.61
C GLY A 135 27.37 -16.78 1.02
N LEU A 136 28.48 -16.16 0.63
CA LEU A 136 29.82 -16.63 1.02
C LEU A 136 30.06 -16.43 2.52
N TRP A 137 29.74 -15.28 3.07
CA TRP A 137 29.93 -15.00 4.50
C TRP A 137 29.04 -15.86 5.41
N TYR A 138 27.77 -16.09 5.04
CA TYR A 138 26.94 -17.05 5.77
C TYR A 138 27.50 -18.47 5.70
N GLY A 139 28.05 -18.86 4.53
CA GLY A 139 28.74 -20.15 4.39
C GLY A 139 29.93 -20.27 5.31
N ASN A 140 30.83 -19.28 5.33
CA ASN A 140 31.99 -19.25 6.22
C ASN A 140 31.58 -19.36 7.71
N CYS A 141 30.47 -18.72 8.09
CA CYS A 141 29.91 -18.86 9.44
C CYS A 141 29.13 -20.17 9.66
N GLY A 142 29.12 -21.11 8.71
CA GLY A 142 28.39 -22.39 8.83
C GLY A 142 26.86 -22.30 8.66
N LEU A 143 26.32 -21.14 8.31
CA LEU A 143 24.89 -20.90 8.08
C LEU A 143 24.48 -21.34 6.66
N ASN A 144 24.77 -22.57 6.29
CA ASN A 144 24.70 -23.07 4.91
C ASN A 144 23.30 -22.96 4.28
N ASP A 145 22.21 -23.15 5.04
CA ASP A 145 20.85 -22.99 4.51
C ASP A 145 20.55 -21.54 4.15
N LYS A 146 20.98 -20.59 4.98
CA LYS A 146 20.90 -19.16 4.70
C LYS A 146 21.76 -18.75 3.50
N ALA A 147 22.96 -19.31 3.42
CA ALA A 147 23.86 -19.10 2.30
C ALA A 147 23.20 -19.51 0.98
N LEU A 148 22.61 -20.70 0.92
CA LEU A 148 21.90 -21.19 -0.28
C LEU A 148 20.68 -20.30 -0.62
N GLU A 149 19.89 -19.89 0.37
CA GLU A 149 18.75 -19.00 0.17
C GLU A 149 19.17 -17.70 -0.55
N VAL A 150 20.18 -17.00 -0.02
CA VAL A 150 20.63 -15.73 -0.60
C VAL A 150 21.39 -15.91 -1.92
N LEU A 151 22.10 -17.04 -2.11
CA LEU A 151 22.76 -17.34 -3.38
C LEU A 151 21.74 -17.64 -4.50
N HIS A 152 20.60 -18.23 -4.19
CA HIS A 152 19.51 -18.36 -5.15
C HIS A 152 18.90 -16.98 -5.50
N GLN A 153 18.87 -16.03 -4.57
CA GLN A 153 18.51 -14.65 -4.90
C GLN A 153 19.58 -14.02 -5.83
N SER A 154 20.87 -14.22 -5.56
CA SER A 154 21.93 -13.76 -6.46
C SER A 154 21.77 -14.33 -7.88
N LEU A 155 21.44 -15.62 -7.99
CA LEU A 155 21.17 -16.27 -9.28
C LEU A 155 19.94 -15.66 -9.98
N HIS A 156 18.89 -15.36 -9.24
CA HIS A 156 17.68 -14.70 -9.76
C HIS A 156 17.99 -13.33 -10.37
N TYR A 157 18.89 -12.56 -9.77
CA TYR A 157 19.32 -11.25 -10.25
C TYR A 157 20.49 -11.30 -11.25
N SER A 158 20.95 -12.48 -11.68
CA SER A 158 22.00 -12.63 -12.68
C SER A 158 21.51 -12.17 -14.05
N PHE A 159 22.24 -11.25 -14.65
CA PHE A 159 21.85 -10.62 -15.91
C PHE A 159 22.44 -11.35 -17.13
N ASP A 160 23.67 -11.85 -17.01
CA ASP A 160 24.39 -12.47 -18.10
C ASP A 160 24.96 -13.86 -17.73
N ALA A 161 25.65 -14.49 -18.69
CA ALA A 161 26.24 -15.80 -18.48
C ALA A 161 27.41 -15.78 -17.49
N LYS A 162 28.13 -14.67 -17.35
CA LYS A 162 29.22 -14.51 -16.38
C LYS A 162 28.67 -14.45 -14.95
N ASP A 163 27.65 -13.64 -14.71
CA ASP A 163 26.96 -13.55 -13.44
C ASP A 163 26.38 -14.89 -13.01
N THR A 164 25.70 -15.56 -13.95
CA THR A 164 25.15 -16.90 -13.74
C THR A 164 26.22 -17.91 -13.36
N ALA A 165 27.42 -17.85 -14.00
CA ALA A 165 28.52 -18.73 -13.66
C ALA A 165 29.03 -18.50 -12.23
N ILE A 166 29.16 -17.22 -11.79
CA ILE A 166 29.55 -16.85 -10.42
C ILE A 166 28.56 -17.42 -9.41
N ALA A 167 27.27 -17.22 -9.65
CA ALA A 167 26.24 -17.74 -8.75
C ALA A 167 26.31 -19.27 -8.62
N TYR A 168 26.50 -20.00 -9.71
CA TYR A 168 26.66 -21.46 -9.66
C TYR A 168 27.96 -21.90 -8.98
N ILE A 169 29.09 -21.18 -9.13
CA ILE A 169 30.32 -21.44 -8.38
C ILE A 169 30.02 -21.37 -6.88
N ASN A 170 29.42 -20.30 -6.43
CA ASN A 170 29.13 -20.07 -5.01
C ASN A 170 28.15 -21.11 -4.44
N ILE A 171 27.07 -21.42 -5.17
CA ILE A 171 26.14 -22.48 -4.77
C ILE A 171 26.85 -23.83 -4.68
N GLY A 172 27.66 -24.17 -5.69
CA GLY A 172 28.45 -25.42 -5.69
C GLY A 172 29.45 -25.48 -4.54
N TYR A 173 30.06 -24.36 -4.16
CA TYR A 173 30.93 -24.25 -3.01
C TYR A 173 30.20 -24.58 -1.71
N ILE A 174 29.03 -23.99 -1.46
CA ILE A 174 28.23 -24.27 -0.26
C ILE A 174 27.78 -25.74 -0.20
N TYR A 175 27.41 -26.35 -1.34
CA TYR A 175 27.11 -27.79 -1.37
C TYR A 175 28.35 -28.65 -1.07
N GLY A 176 29.55 -28.20 -1.50
CA GLY A 176 30.81 -28.82 -1.11
C GLY A 176 31.02 -28.78 0.41
N MET A 177 30.84 -27.62 1.05
CA MET A 177 30.93 -27.47 2.51
C MET A 177 29.94 -28.36 3.27
N ARG A 178 28.78 -28.63 2.68
CA ARG A 178 27.78 -29.58 3.22
C ARG A 178 28.12 -31.07 2.92
N ASN A 179 29.21 -31.32 2.28
CA ASN A 179 29.63 -32.65 1.81
C ASN A 179 28.59 -33.35 0.90
N MET A 180 27.85 -32.53 0.09
CA MET A 180 26.83 -33.03 -0.85
C MET A 180 27.41 -33.15 -2.26
N GLN A 181 28.15 -34.25 -2.51
CA GLN A 181 28.96 -34.49 -3.72
C GLN A 181 28.21 -34.23 -5.03
N ASP A 182 27.06 -34.92 -5.23
CA ASP A 182 26.33 -34.84 -6.50
C ASP A 182 25.86 -33.41 -6.80
N SER A 183 25.37 -32.69 -5.76
CA SER A 183 24.94 -31.30 -5.89
C SER A 183 26.13 -30.40 -6.18
N ALA A 184 27.21 -30.51 -5.42
CA ALA A 184 28.43 -29.70 -5.60
C ALA A 184 28.95 -29.81 -7.01
N ILE A 185 29.21 -31.04 -7.49
CA ILE A 185 29.73 -31.29 -8.84
C ILE A 185 28.75 -30.82 -9.92
N THR A 186 27.46 -31.04 -9.72
CA THR A 186 26.43 -30.59 -10.67
C THR A 186 26.45 -29.08 -10.83
N TYR A 187 26.49 -28.32 -9.73
CA TYR A 187 26.52 -26.86 -9.78
C TYR A 187 27.85 -26.34 -10.32
N GLN A 188 28.98 -26.92 -9.97
CA GLN A 188 30.29 -26.56 -10.56
C GLN A 188 30.34 -26.83 -12.07
N ARG A 189 29.76 -27.92 -12.56
CA ARG A 189 29.64 -28.20 -14.02
C ARG A 189 28.73 -27.19 -14.71
N LYS A 190 27.61 -26.78 -14.06
CA LYS A 190 26.78 -25.67 -14.56
C LYS A 190 27.59 -24.39 -14.66
N ALA A 191 28.38 -24.06 -13.64
CA ALA A 191 29.27 -22.90 -13.65
C ALA A 191 30.20 -22.90 -14.86
N VAL A 192 30.91 -24.02 -15.13
CA VAL A 192 31.78 -24.19 -16.31
C VAL A 192 31.00 -23.95 -17.61
N LYS A 193 29.79 -24.52 -17.73
CA LYS A 193 28.94 -24.35 -18.93
C LYS A 193 28.62 -22.87 -19.18
N TYR A 194 28.26 -22.12 -18.15
CA TYR A 194 27.91 -20.69 -18.28
C TYR A 194 29.15 -19.81 -18.44
N ALA A 195 30.27 -20.14 -17.76
CA ALA A 195 31.56 -19.49 -17.99
C ALA A 195 31.99 -19.57 -19.45
N MET A 196 31.89 -20.77 -20.08
CA MET A 196 32.18 -20.91 -21.50
C MET A 196 31.26 -20.11 -22.41
N ARG A 197 29.98 -19.97 -22.04
CA ARG A 197 29.02 -19.12 -22.77
C ARG A 197 29.34 -17.62 -22.67
N SER A 198 29.90 -17.19 -21.54
CA SER A 198 30.28 -15.78 -21.34
C SER A 198 31.45 -15.38 -22.24
N LYS A 199 32.26 -16.34 -22.74
CA LYS A 199 33.51 -16.09 -23.45
C LYS A 199 34.54 -15.28 -22.65
N ASP A 200 34.31 -15.06 -21.36
CA ASP A 200 35.24 -14.40 -20.45
C ASP A 200 36.33 -15.42 -20.03
N ARG A 201 37.56 -15.20 -20.50
CA ARG A 201 38.69 -16.10 -20.24
C ARG A 201 38.96 -16.25 -18.75
N SER A 202 38.89 -15.16 -17.98
CA SER A 202 39.11 -15.20 -16.52
C SER A 202 38.06 -16.07 -15.84
N MET A 203 36.78 -15.92 -16.22
CA MET A 203 35.68 -16.71 -15.67
C MET A 203 35.79 -18.19 -16.01
N ILE A 204 36.22 -18.53 -17.24
CA ILE A 204 36.45 -19.91 -17.65
C ILE A 204 37.54 -20.55 -16.78
N LEU A 205 38.68 -19.87 -16.57
CA LEU A 205 39.76 -20.35 -15.73
C LEU A 205 39.33 -20.53 -14.27
N THR A 206 38.62 -19.53 -13.72
CA THR A 206 38.08 -19.61 -12.36
C THR A 206 37.10 -20.79 -12.20
N SER A 207 36.22 -21.02 -13.16
CA SER A 207 35.28 -22.16 -13.10
C SER A 207 35.95 -23.53 -13.22
N TRP A 208 36.98 -23.67 -14.04
CA TRP A 208 37.79 -24.90 -14.09
C TRP A 208 38.55 -25.12 -12.78
N HIS A 209 39.12 -24.06 -12.20
CA HIS A 209 39.82 -24.13 -10.91
C HIS A 209 38.88 -24.63 -9.80
N ASN A 210 37.70 -23.99 -9.66
CA ASN A 210 36.73 -24.42 -8.65
C ASN A 210 36.21 -25.84 -8.88
N LEU A 211 36.03 -26.27 -10.13
CA LEU A 211 35.63 -27.64 -10.44
C LEU A 211 36.74 -28.63 -10.11
N SER A 212 38.02 -28.27 -10.32
CA SER A 212 39.19 -29.09 -9.90
C SER A 212 39.22 -29.29 -8.39
N ILE A 213 39.06 -28.19 -7.62
CA ILE A 213 38.98 -28.24 -6.15
C ILE A 213 37.80 -29.09 -5.69
N CYS A 214 36.65 -28.96 -6.33
CA CYS A 214 35.46 -29.75 -6.01
C CYS A 214 35.68 -31.24 -6.24
N TYR A 215 36.28 -31.62 -7.36
CA TYR A 215 36.61 -33.04 -7.62
C TYR A 215 37.62 -33.58 -6.62
N ARG A 216 38.66 -32.80 -6.26
CA ARG A 216 39.63 -33.16 -5.25
C ARG A 216 38.97 -33.40 -3.89
N HIS A 217 38.11 -32.47 -3.46
CA HIS A 217 37.36 -32.55 -2.19
C HIS A 217 36.59 -33.87 -2.05
N PHE A 218 36.10 -34.42 -3.17
CA PHE A 218 35.40 -35.69 -3.22
C PHE A 218 36.28 -36.85 -3.74
N GLU A 219 37.60 -36.77 -3.54
CA GLU A 219 38.57 -37.81 -3.84
C GLU A 219 38.61 -38.30 -5.31
N ASN A 220 38.02 -37.52 -6.23
CA ASN A 220 38.10 -37.79 -7.66
C ASN A 220 39.35 -37.11 -8.27
N VAL A 221 40.53 -37.59 -7.87
CA VAL A 221 41.82 -36.94 -8.17
C VAL A 221 42.07 -36.90 -9.67
N ASP A 222 41.72 -37.92 -10.43
CA ASP A 222 41.91 -37.96 -11.90
C ASP A 222 41.19 -36.82 -12.60
N SER A 223 39.92 -36.61 -12.25
CA SER A 223 39.14 -35.48 -12.79
C SER A 223 39.70 -34.14 -12.34
N ALA A 224 40.13 -34.03 -11.09
CA ALA A 224 40.71 -32.82 -10.53
C ALA A 224 41.97 -32.40 -11.30
N VAL A 225 42.90 -33.33 -11.56
CA VAL A 225 44.14 -33.12 -12.32
C VAL A 225 43.86 -32.64 -13.74
N VAL A 226 42.87 -33.20 -14.43
CA VAL A 226 42.49 -32.76 -15.78
C VAL A 226 42.14 -31.29 -15.81
N TYR A 227 41.32 -30.82 -14.86
CA TYR A 227 40.90 -29.41 -14.81
C TYR A 227 42.01 -28.49 -14.29
N ALA A 228 42.82 -28.91 -13.32
CA ALA A 228 43.99 -28.15 -12.89
C ALA A 228 45.00 -27.94 -14.03
N HIS A 229 45.28 -28.97 -14.84
CA HIS A 229 46.11 -28.83 -16.04
C HIS A 229 45.54 -27.85 -17.05
N LYS A 230 44.21 -27.89 -17.32
CA LYS A 230 43.55 -26.89 -18.18
C LYS A 230 43.78 -25.47 -17.68
N VAL A 231 43.68 -25.23 -16.36
CA VAL A 231 43.97 -23.93 -15.79
C VAL A 231 45.41 -23.52 -16.07
N LEU A 232 46.39 -24.33 -15.72
CA LEU A 232 47.83 -24.04 -15.89
C LEU A 232 48.21 -23.80 -17.37
N GLN A 233 47.68 -24.58 -18.30
CA GLN A 233 47.95 -24.41 -19.74
C GLN A 233 47.43 -23.08 -20.30
N HIS A 234 46.34 -22.55 -19.74
CA HIS A 234 45.73 -21.34 -20.24
C HIS A 234 46.02 -20.09 -19.39
N LEU A 235 46.74 -20.24 -18.29
CA LEU A 235 47.09 -19.12 -17.40
C LEU A 235 48.37 -18.43 -17.91
N SER A 236 48.24 -17.26 -18.55
CA SER A 236 49.38 -16.56 -19.11
C SER A 236 50.20 -15.82 -18.05
N TYR A 237 49.69 -14.83 -17.38
CA TYR A 237 50.32 -14.08 -16.29
C TYR A 237 49.23 -13.41 -15.44
N GLY A 238 49.40 -13.24 -14.13
CA GLY A 238 48.53 -12.44 -13.27
C GLY A 238 48.00 -13.14 -12.02
N ASN A 239 47.09 -12.48 -11.34
CA ASN A 239 46.44 -12.91 -10.10
C ASN A 239 45.73 -14.26 -10.29
N GLY A 240 45.87 -15.18 -9.36
CA GLY A 240 45.35 -16.56 -9.43
C GLY A 240 46.36 -17.62 -9.80
N LYS A 241 47.59 -17.22 -10.17
CA LYS A 241 48.64 -18.19 -10.50
C LYS A 241 49.16 -18.93 -9.26
N ALA A 242 49.19 -18.23 -8.11
CA ALA A 242 49.52 -18.86 -6.83
C ALA A 242 48.47 -19.91 -6.43
N ASP A 243 47.16 -19.63 -6.64
CA ASP A 243 46.09 -20.58 -6.39
C ASP A 243 46.14 -21.80 -7.29
N ALA A 244 46.45 -21.60 -8.58
CA ALA A 244 46.56 -22.70 -9.53
C ALA A 244 47.78 -23.59 -9.22
N TYR A 245 48.90 -22.99 -8.79
CA TYR A 245 50.08 -23.78 -8.34
C TYR A 245 49.79 -24.51 -7.03
N TYR A 246 49.15 -23.85 -6.06
CA TYR A 246 48.75 -24.52 -4.83
C TYR A 246 47.85 -25.72 -5.10
N ASN A 247 46.76 -25.54 -5.89
CA ASN A 247 45.86 -26.62 -6.21
C ASN A 247 46.56 -27.79 -6.91
N MET A 248 47.53 -27.51 -7.82
CA MET A 248 48.31 -28.55 -8.46
C MET A 248 49.28 -29.25 -7.50
N GLY A 249 49.93 -28.47 -6.61
CA GLY A 249 50.82 -29.00 -5.58
C GLY A 249 50.09 -29.94 -4.63
N ASP A 250 48.95 -29.53 -4.19
CA ASP A 250 48.10 -30.28 -3.27
C ASP A 250 47.53 -31.57 -3.91
N LEU A 251 47.18 -31.54 -5.21
CA LEU A 251 46.84 -32.74 -5.99
C LEU A 251 48.03 -33.73 -6.12
N TYR A 252 49.26 -33.22 -6.22
CA TYR A 252 50.44 -34.09 -6.25
C TYR A 252 50.78 -34.66 -4.86
N VAL A 253 50.39 -33.98 -3.76
CA VAL A 253 50.43 -34.60 -2.41
C VAL A 253 49.48 -35.79 -2.37
N ASP A 254 48.20 -35.60 -2.81
CA ASP A 254 47.21 -36.69 -2.84
C ASP A 254 47.63 -37.87 -3.74
N LEU A 255 48.47 -37.61 -4.76
CA LEU A 255 49.04 -38.64 -5.65
C LEU A 255 50.38 -39.22 -5.13
N GLU A 256 50.83 -38.84 -3.94
CA GLU A 256 52.12 -39.23 -3.34
C GLU A 256 53.33 -38.88 -4.22
N GLN A 257 53.18 -37.92 -5.16
CA GLN A 257 54.25 -37.43 -6.04
C GLN A 257 54.95 -36.21 -5.41
N TYR A 258 55.65 -36.45 -4.32
CA TYR A 258 56.12 -35.39 -3.39
C TYR A 258 57.13 -34.42 -4.03
N ASP A 259 57.98 -34.82 -4.98
CA ASP A 259 58.88 -33.89 -5.69
C ASP A 259 58.10 -32.87 -6.53
N SER A 260 57.07 -33.32 -7.23
CA SER A 260 56.16 -32.46 -7.99
C SER A 260 55.33 -31.57 -7.05
N ALA A 261 54.84 -32.16 -5.97
CA ALA A 261 54.10 -31.43 -4.95
C ALA A 261 54.90 -30.25 -4.39
N ARG A 262 56.10 -30.52 -3.92
CA ARG A 262 57.04 -29.50 -3.40
C ARG A 262 57.26 -28.39 -4.42
N HIS A 263 57.58 -28.75 -5.65
CA HIS A 263 57.86 -27.79 -6.72
C HIS A 263 56.67 -26.83 -6.94
N TYR A 264 55.44 -27.33 -6.96
CA TYR A 264 54.27 -26.47 -7.16
C TYR A 264 53.88 -25.68 -5.92
N LEU A 265 53.99 -26.24 -4.70
CA LEU A 265 53.71 -25.54 -3.44
C LEU A 265 54.71 -24.40 -3.22
N GLU A 266 56.01 -24.60 -3.46
CA GLU A 266 57.03 -23.55 -3.39
C GLU A 266 56.80 -22.43 -4.42
N LYS A 267 56.37 -22.79 -5.65
CA LYS A 267 55.95 -21.76 -6.62
C LYS A 267 54.75 -20.95 -6.18
N SER A 268 53.80 -21.59 -5.50
CA SER A 268 52.66 -20.88 -4.92
C SER A 268 53.13 -19.88 -3.85
N LEU A 269 53.96 -20.32 -2.91
CA LEU A 269 54.52 -19.48 -1.85
C LEU A 269 55.44 -18.38 -2.38
N PHE A 270 56.18 -18.63 -3.43
CA PHE A 270 57.00 -17.59 -4.08
C PHE A 270 56.17 -16.43 -4.60
N LEU A 271 54.95 -16.73 -5.13
CA LEU A 271 54.06 -15.72 -5.63
C LEU A 271 53.21 -15.05 -4.52
N SER A 272 52.96 -15.76 -3.44
CA SER A 272 52.11 -15.28 -2.33
C SER A 272 52.61 -15.87 -0.99
N PRO A 273 53.66 -15.26 -0.39
CA PRO A 273 54.28 -15.81 0.83
C PRO A 273 53.41 -15.74 2.09
N SER A 274 52.44 -14.86 2.11
CA SER A 274 51.50 -14.68 3.23
C SER A 274 50.33 -15.69 3.24
N ARG A 275 50.32 -16.66 2.34
CA ARG A 275 49.29 -17.70 2.33
C ARG A 275 49.63 -18.80 3.33
N SER A 276 48.72 -19.08 4.26
CA SER A 276 48.88 -20.12 5.27
C SER A 276 48.75 -21.53 4.66
N ILE A 277 47.76 -21.76 3.79
CA ILE A 277 47.36 -23.10 3.33
C ILE A 277 48.47 -23.90 2.64
N PRO A 278 49.35 -23.36 1.75
CA PRO A 278 50.47 -24.13 1.20
C PRO A 278 51.49 -24.64 2.23
N TYR A 279 51.65 -23.95 3.37
CA TYR A 279 52.48 -24.43 4.49
C TYR A 279 51.87 -25.65 5.15
N TRP A 280 50.55 -25.73 5.27
CA TRP A 280 49.85 -26.93 5.75
C TRP A 280 50.13 -28.13 4.84
N SER A 281 49.98 -27.98 3.51
CA SER A 281 50.23 -29.06 2.56
C SER A 281 51.69 -29.52 2.57
N LEU A 282 52.64 -28.58 2.73
CA LEU A 282 54.05 -28.93 2.93
C LEU A 282 54.28 -29.65 4.25
N ALA A 283 53.61 -29.26 5.34
CA ALA A 283 53.72 -29.94 6.62
C ALA A 283 53.20 -31.37 6.55
N VAL A 284 52.05 -31.60 5.91
CA VAL A 284 51.48 -32.93 5.67
C VAL A 284 52.45 -33.79 4.86
N MET A 285 52.93 -33.29 3.72
CA MET A 285 53.86 -33.98 2.84
C MET A 285 55.17 -34.39 3.58
N GLU A 286 55.74 -33.47 4.37
CA GLU A 286 56.96 -33.76 5.14
C GLU A 286 56.73 -34.79 6.24
N ALA A 287 55.56 -34.77 6.86
CA ALA A 287 55.18 -35.78 7.86
C ALA A 287 55.06 -37.19 7.23
N GLU A 288 54.46 -37.30 6.04
CA GLU A 288 54.37 -38.56 5.29
C GLU A 288 55.74 -39.09 4.86
N LEU A 289 56.66 -38.19 4.54
CA LEU A 289 58.06 -38.53 4.26
C LEU A 289 58.89 -38.90 5.51
N GLY A 290 58.29 -38.77 6.73
CA GLY A 290 58.99 -39.00 7.99
C GLY A 290 59.89 -37.86 8.42
N ASN A 291 59.87 -36.70 7.78
CA ASN A 291 60.66 -35.52 8.05
C ASN A 291 60.00 -34.66 9.13
N PHE A 292 59.72 -35.18 10.31
CA PHE A 292 58.91 -34.54 11.36
C PHE A 292 59.45 -33.16 11.79
N LYS A 293 60.74 -32.90 11.70
CA LYS A 293 61.30 -31.59 12.02
C LYS A 293 60.87 -30.52 11.01
N SER A 294 60.89 -30.85 9.74
CA SER A 294 60.43 -29.96 8.67
C SER A 294 58.93 -29.79 8.72
N ALA A 295 58.18 -30.89 8.95
CA ALA A 295 56.74 -30.87 9.11
C ALA A 295 56.32 -29.92 10.25
N TYR A 296 56.96 -30.02 11.42
CA TYR A 296 56.73 -29.12 12.52
C TYR A 296 57.00 -27.65 12.17
N HIS A 297 58.13 -27.36 11.51
CA HIS A 297 58.45 -25.98 11.09
C HIS A 297 57.41 -25.41 10.13
N TYR A 298 56.93 -26.17 9.17
CA TYR A 298 55.87 -25.72 8.27
C TYR A 298 54.53 -25.55 9.00
N LEU A 299 54.21 -26.44 9.94
CA LEU A 299 53.00 -26.33 10.76
C LEU A 299 53.02 -25.09 11.66
N ASP A 300 54.18 -24.80 12.29
CA ASP A 300 54.38 -23.59 13.12
C ASP A 300 54.21 -22.32 12.27
N THR A 301 54.74 -22.32 11.06
CA THR A 301 54.58 -21.22 10.10
C THR A 301 53.13 -21.07 9.68
N PHE A 302 52.39 -22.18 9.44
CA PHE A 302 50.99 -22.18 9.14
C PHE A 302 50.17 -21.49 10.25
N VAL A 303 50.42 -21.91 11.51
CA VAL A 303 49.74 -21.31 12.69
C VAL A 303 50.01 -19.83 12.85
N MET A 304 51.30 -19.42 12.64
CA MET A 304 51.71 -18.01 12.71
C MET A 304 51.04 -17.13 11.65
N VAL A 305 50.82 -17.68 10.46
CA VAL A 305 50.19 -16.96 9.34
C VAL A 305 48.67 -16.96 9.44
N GLN A 306 48.13 -17.98 10.10
CA GLN A 306 46.69 -18.14 10.26
C GLN A 306 46.24 -17.61 11.64
N ASP A 307 45.75 -16.38 11.72
CA ASP A 307 45.08 -15.90 12.90
C ASP A 307 43.76 -16.67 13.07
N SER A 308 43.68 -17.44 14.18
CA SER A 308 42.48 -18.25 14.46
C SER A 308 41.40 -17.37 15.06
N LEU A 309 40.50 -16.87 14.22
CA LEU A 309 39.19 -16.39 14.68
C LEU A 309 38.39 -17.55 15.27
N ASP A 310 37.92 -17.40 16.50
CA ASP A 310 37.03 -18.38 17.14
C ASP A 310 35.68 -18.39 16.42
N ASN A 311 35.58 -19.26 15.42
CA ASN A 311 34.40 -19.40 14.57
C ASN A 311 33.10 -19.67 15.36
N SER A 312 33.18 -20.15 16.60
CA SER A 312 32.00 -20.45 17.43
C SER A 312 31.33 -19.18 17.96
N GLU A 313 32.12 -18.20 18.37
CA GLU A 313 31.63 -16.90 18.84
C GLU A 313 31.05 -16.09 17.68
N LEU A 314 31.76 -16.06 16.55
CA LEU A 314 31.30 -15.43 15.30
C LEU A 314 29.96 -16.03 14.83
N LEU A 315 29.80 -17.37 14.86
CA LEU A 315 28.56 -18.02 14.48
C LEU A 315 27.37 -17.54 15.33
N THR A 316 27.54 -17.47 16.65
CA THR A 316 26.48 -17.02 17.57
C THR A 316 26.09 -15.58 17.31
N GLU A 317 27.07 -14.68 17.11
CA GLU A 317 26.83 -13.27 16.82
C GLU A 317 26.14 -13.06 15.47
N VAL A 318 26.57 -13.78 14.42
CA VAL A 318 25.96 -13.69 13.08
C VAL A 318 24.53 -14.26 13.11
N GLN A 319 24.28 -15.35 13.83
CA GLN A 319 22.91 -15.87 14.01
C GLN A 319 22.00 -14.83 14.69
N HIS A 320 22.49 -14.17 15.74
CA HIS A 320 21.74 -13.11 16.42
C HIS A 320 21.46 -11.92 15.48
N LEU A 321 22.44 -11.51 14.68
CA LEU A 321 22.30 -10.42 13.69
C LEU A 321 21.26 -10.77 12.62
N VAL A 322 21.33 -11.99 12.08
CA VAL A 322 20.34 -12.49 11.09
C VAL A 322 18.93 -12.51 11.66
N TYR A 323 18.77 -13.01 12.90
CA TYR A 323 17.48 -13.04 13.58
C TYR A 323 16.92 -11.62 13.80
N LYS A 324 17.77 -10.69 14.28
CA LYS A 324 17.40 -9.28 14.48
C LYS A 324 16.93 -8.65 13.16
N HIS A 325 17.71 -8.78 12.10
CA HIS A 325 17.38 -8.24 10.79
C HIS A 325 16.06 -8.81 10.24
N GLN A 326 15.85 -10.12 10.34
CA GLN A 326 14.59 -10.75 9.91
C GLN A 326 13.38 -10.25 10.71
N THR A 327 13.57 -10.00 12.01
CA THR A 327 12.51 -9.46 12.87
C THR A 327 12.17 -8.03 12.47
N GLU A 328 13.17 -7.20 12.20
CA GLU A 328 13.00 -5.82 11.73
C GLU A 328 12.27 -5.77 10.38
N LEU A 329 12.66 -6.64 9.43
CA LEU A 329 11.98 -6.74 8.13
C LEU A 329 10.51 -7.16 8.27
N ARG A 330 10.21 -8.14 9.15
CA ARG A 330 8.82 -8.54 9.42
C ARG A 330 7.99 -7.39 9.98
N VAL A 331 8.54 -6.66 10.96
CA VAL A 331 7.86 -5.50 11.55
C VAL A 331 7.59 -4.42 10.50
N LYS A 332 8.57 -4.13 9.62
CA LYS A 332 8.38 -3.17 8.51
C LYS A 332 7.33 -3.66 7.51
N ASP A 333 7.37 -4.93 7.12
CA ASP A 333 6.36 -5.50 6.19
C ASP A 333 4.94 -5.45 6.79
N GLU A 334 4.80 -5.75 8.08
CA GLU A 334 3.54 -5.60 8.81
C GLU A 334 3.07 -4.14 8.88
N GLN A 335 4.00 -3.18 9.10
CA GLN A 335 3.68 -1.76 9.06
C GLN A 335 3.24 -1.29 7.66
N ILE A 336 3.91 -1.75 6.60
CA ILE A 336 3.52 -1.44 5.21
C ILE A 336 2.14 -2.03 4.90
N LYS A 337 1.88 -3.28 5.29
CA LYS A 337 0.56 -3.93 5.13
C LYS A 337 -0.52 -3.17 5.90
N SER A 338 -0.23 -2.80 7.15
CA SER A 338 -1.14 -2.01 7.99
C SER A 338 -1.46 -0.64 7.37
N LYS A 339 -0.43 0.10 6.92
CA LYS A 339 -0.61 1.39 6.21
C LYS A 339 -1.41 1.23 4.91
N ARG A 340 -1.23 0.12 4.19
CA ARG A 340 -2.00 -0.19 2.98
C ARG A 340 -3.47 -0.46 3.32
N ILE A 341 -3.74 -1.26 4.36
CA ILE A 341 -5.10 -1.55 4.83
C ILE A 341 -5.79 -0.26 5.29
N ILE A 342 -5.12 0.59 6.08
CA ILE A 342 -5.66 1.88 6.53
C ILE A 342 -6.01 2.77 5.33
N ARG A 343 -5.13 2.88 4.32
CA ARG A 343 -5.43 3.62 3.08
C ARG A 343 -6.66 3.09 2.36
N TRP A 344 -6.81 1.76 2.28
CA TRP A 344 -8.00 1.13 1.69
C TRP A 344 -9.27 1.42 2.50
N ILE A 345 -9.22 1.36 3.83
CA ILE A 345 -10.34 1.70 4.71
C ILE A 345 -10.77 3.16 4.50
N VAL A 346 -9.80 4.09 4.48
CA VAL A 346 -10.07 5.51 4.22
C VAL A 346 -10.70 5.70 2.84
N PHE A 347 -10.16 5.06 1.80
CA PHE A 347 -10.70 5.15 0.45
C PHE A 347 -12.15 4.64 0.37
N VAL A 348 -12.42 3.47 0.97
CA VAL A 348 -13.79 2.89 1.01
C VAL A 348 -14.73 3.79 1.82
N SER A 349 -14.29 4.35 2.95
CA SER A 349 -15.12 5.25 3.77
C SER A 349 -15.49 6.53 3.00
N VAL A 350 -14.57 7.10 2.22
CA VAL A 350 -14.85 8.26 1.35
C VAL A 350 -15.91 7.91 0.29
N ILE A 351 -15.80 6.73 -0.32
CA ILE A 351 -16.81 6.27 -1.29
C ILE A 351 -18.17 6.11 -0.63
N ILE A 352 -18.23 5.50 0.56
CA ILE A 352 -19.48 5.34 1.31
C ILE A 352 -20.10 6.70 1.64
N CYS A 353 -19.31 7.66 2.14
CA CYS A 353 -19.77 9.02 2.42
C CYS A 353 -20.31 9.69 1.14
N PHE A 354 -19.64 9.53 0.01
CA PHE A 354 -20.11 10.07 -1.26
C PHE A 354 -21.44 9.45 -1.71
N VAL A 355 -21.58 8.13 -1.60
CA VAL A 355 -22.84 7.43 -1.92
C VAL A 355 -23.98 7.88 -1.00
N VAL A 356 -23.71 8.01 0.31
CA VAL A 356 -24.68 8.51 1.28
C VAL A 356 -25.11 9.95 0.94
N ALA A 357 -24.16 10.81 0.56
CA ALA A 357 -24.45 12.18 0.14
C ALA A 357 -25.33 12.22 -1.12
N LEU A 358 -25.07 11.35 -2.11
CA LEU A 358 -25.91 11.25 -3.31
C LEU A 358 -27.34 10.75 -2.99
N ILE A 359 -27.45 9.76 -2.12
CA ILE A 359 -28.78 9.26 -1.67
C ILE A 359 -29.52 10.36 -0.93
N TYR A 360 -28.85 11.09 -0.04
CA TYR A 360 -29.43 12.21 0.70
C TYR A 360 -29.87 13.34 -0.23
N GLN A 361 -29.05 13.68 -1.22
CA GLN A 361 -29.39 14.69 -2.23
C GLN A 361 -30.61 14.26 -3.08
N ARG A 362 -30.68 12.99 -3.50
CA ARG A 362 -31.85 12.45 -4.18
C ARG A 362 -33.11 12.50 -3.31
N TRP A 363 -32.97 12.19 -2.03
CA TRP A 363 -34.08 12.25 -1.08
C TRP A 363 -34.59 13.69 -0.90
N ILE A 364 -33.68 14.67 -0.72
CA ILE A 364 -34.02 16.10 -0.66
C ILE A 364 -34.74 16.54 -1.95
N ASN A 365 -34.19 16.22 -3.12
CA ASN A 365 -34.79 16.60 -4.39
C ASN A 365 -36.20 16.00 -4.55
N LYS A 366 -36.39 14.73 -4.16
CA LYS A 366 -37.71 14.09 -4.17
C LYS A 366 -38.69 14.80 -3.24
N LYS A 367 -38.25 15.17 -2.03
CA LYS A 367 -39.05 15.91 -1.06
C LYS A 367 -39.42 17.31 -1.57
N ASN A 368 -38.47 18.03 -2.15
CA ASN A 368 -38.68 19.36 -2.73
C ASN A 368 -39.67 19.31 -3.91
N ASN A 369 -39.50 18.31 -4.80
CA ASN A 369 -40.45 18.12 -5.92
C ASN A 369 -41.87 17.81 -5.43
N GLN A 370 -42.02 16.97 -4.40
CA GLN A 370 -43.34 16.73 -3.79
C GLN A 370 -43.96 17.98 -3.20
N GLN A 371 -43.16 18.81 -2.51
CA GLN A 371 -43.64 20.09 -1.97
C GLN A 371 -44.02 21.08 -3.08
N ALA A 372 -43.25 21.13 -4.17
CA ALA A 372 -43.55 21.99 -5.32
C ALA A 372 -44.88 21.57 -5.98
N LEU A 373 -45.07 20.26 -6.24
CA LEU A 373 -46.33 19.74 -6.77
C LEU A 373 -47.52 20.04 -5.86
N TYR A 374 -47.33 19.89 -4.54
CA TYR A 374 -48.38 20.24 -3.57
C TYR A 374 -48.72 21.72 -3.60
N ARG A 375 -47.73 22.63 -3.64
CA ARG A 375 -47.95 24.07 -3.74
C ARG A 375 -48.69 24.43 -5.03
N GLN A 376 -48.32 23.81 -6.15
CA GLN A 376 -48.99 24.06 -7.42
C GLN A 376 -50.45 23.59 -7.40
N SER A 377 -50.73 22.40 -6.83
CA SER A 377 -52.11 21.91 -6.71
C SER A 377 -52.97 22.80 -5.77
N LEU A 378 -52.37 23.30 -4.70
CA LEU A 378 -53.05 24.23 -3.76
C LEU A 378 -53.36 25.58 -4.45
N GLN A 379 -52.41 26.12 -5.20
CA GLN A 379 -52.59 27.36 -5.95
C GLN A 379 -53.71 27.20 -6.99
N TYR A 380 -53.68 26.09 -7.76
CA TYR A 380 -54.78 25.82 -8.70
C TYR A 380 -56.15 25.71 -8.01
N ALA A 381 -56.20 25.06 -6.84
CA ALA A 381 -57.44 24.98 -6.06
C ALA A 381 -57.94 26.36 -5.58
N HIS A 382 -57.05 27.23 -5.13
CA HIS A 382 -57.41 28.59 -4.73
C HIS A 382 -57.92 29.41 -5.92
N GLU A 383 -57.19 29.40 -7.05
CA GLU A 383 -57.64 30.11 -8.27
C GLU A 383 -59.05 29.64 -8.71
N LYS A 384 -59.32 28.33 -8.65
CA LYS A 384 -60.63 27.78 -8.98
C LYS A 384 -61.69 28.19 -7.96
N GLN A 385 -61.35 28.24 -6.66
CA GLN A 385 -62.30 28.71 -5.62
C GLN A 385 -62.65 30.19 -5.82
N ASP A 386 -61.64 31.03 -6.13
CA ASP A 386 -61.85 32.47 -6.38
C ASP A 386 -62.75 32.69 -7.59
N MET A 387 -62.52 31.95 -8.68
CA MET A 387 -63.42 32.02 -9.87
C MET A 387 -64.83 31.57 -9.54
N MET A 388 -65.01 30.51 -8.73
CA MET A 388 -66.38 30.11 -8.31
C MET A 388 -67.03 31.16 -7.40
N GLN A 389 -66.25 31.77 -6.51
CA GLN A 389 -66.76 32.84 -5.65
C GLN A 389 -67.26 34.02 -6.47
N GLN A 390 -66.46 34.50 -7.44
CA GLN A 390 -66.86 35.54 -8.37
C GLN A 390 -68.15 35.19 -9.11
N ARG A 391 -68.27 33.97 -9.63
CA ARG A 391 -69.51 33.54 -10.29
C ARG A 391 -70.72 33.48 -9.37
N ILE A 392 -70.54 33.12 -8.12
CA ILE A 392 -71.61 33.15 -7.11
C ILE A 392 -72.04 34.58 -6.88
N GLU A 393 -71.10 35.49 -6.67
CA GLU A 393 -71.39 36.92 -6.45
C GLU A 393 -72.09 37.58 -7.65
N GLU A 394 -71.61 37.31 -8.86
CA GLU A 394 -72.25 37.77 -10.11
C GLU A 394 -73.71 37.26 -10.25
N ASN A 395 -73.94 35.98 -9.93
CA ASN A 395 -75.26 35.38 -10.01
C ASN A 395 -76.19 35.92 -8.84
N GLU A 396 -75.65 36.09 -7.63
CA GLU A 396 -76.37 36.67 -6.51
C GLU A 396 -76.73 38.11 -6.79
N LEU A 397 -75.86 38.94 -7.38
CA LEU A 397 -76.15 40.28 -7.82
C LEU A 397 -77.24 40.34 -8.89
N THR A 398 -77.14 39.42 -9.88
CA THR A 398 -78.13 39.29 -10.94
C THR A 398 -79.49 38.88 -10.40
N LEU A 399 -79.51 37.96 -9.43
CA LEU A 399 -80.72 37.51 -8.75
C LEU A 399 -81.38 38.69 -8.01
N ALA A 400 -80.61 39.51 -7.24
CA ALA A 400 -81.08 40.69 -6.55
C ALA A 400 -81.71 41.75 -7.51
N LEU A 401 -81.07 41.94 -8.68
CA LEU A 401 -81.61 42.85 -9.72
C LEU A 401 -82.91 42.32 -10.37
N LEU A 402 -83.05 41.00 -10.50
CA LEU A 402 -84.28 40.36 -11.03
C LEU A 402 -85.41 40.36 -10.04
N GLN A 403 -85.13 40.26 -8.73
CA GLN A 403 -86.08 40.35 -7.63
C GLN A 403 -86.62 41.77 -7.47
N ASP A 404 -85.85 42.81 -7.78
CA ASP A 404 -86.24 44.21 -7.69
C ASP A 404 -87.14 44.69 -8.87
N ARG A 405 -87.16 43.90 -9.97
CA ARG A 405 -88.07 44.08 -11.12
C ARG A 405 -89.31 43.23 -10.94
N GLU A 406 -90.31 43.80 -10.30
CA GLU A 406 -91.58 43.16 -10.04
C GLU A 406 -92.16 42.37 -11.21
N ASN A 407 -92.37 41.06 -10.99
CA ASN A 407 -93.35 40.19 -11.64
C ASN A 407 -93.16 39.69 -13.08
N GLN A 408 -91.95 39.56 -13.69
CA GLN A 408 -91.91 38.98 -15.04
C GLN A 408 -90.99 37.77 -15.28
N ASN A 409 -90.18 37.23 -14.31
CA ASN A 409 -89.32 36.08 -14.59
C ASN A 409 -89.14 35.12 -13.39
N LEU A 410 -90.16 34.55 -12.85
CA LEU A 410 -90.11 33.50 -11.82
C LEU A 410 -89.22 32.27 -12.26
N ASP A 411 -89.27 31.93 -13.54
CA ASP A 411 -88.48 30.78 -14.11
C ASP A 411 -86.95 31.09 -14.16
N GLU A 412 -86.57 32.34 -14.35
CA GLU A 412 -85.18 32.79 -14.38
C GLU A 412 -84.58 32.93 -12.98
N ILE A 413 -85.41 33.37 -12.02
CA ILE A 413 -85.03 33.41 -10.60
C ILE A 413 -84.75 32.00 -10.06
N ASP A 414 -85.68 31.03 -10.32
CA ASP A 414 -85.53 29.67 -9.88
C ASP A 414 -84.27 28.97 -10.52
N LYS A 415 -84.02 29.26 -11.81
CA LYS A 415 -82.76 28.76 -12.49
C LYS A 415 -81.50 29.36 -11.83
N LYS A 416 -81.47 30.63 -11.47
CA LYS A 416 -80.33 31.29 -10.81
C LYS A 416 -80.10 30.74 -9.41
N GLU A 417 -81.15 30.55 -8.63
CA GLU A 417 -81.11 29.96 -7.29
C GLU A 417 -80.53 28.51 -7.35
N ARG A 418 -81.00 27.70 -8.30
CA ARG A 418 -80.45 26.36 -8.50
C ARG A 418 -78.97 26.40 -8.89
N LEU A 419 -78.59 27.32 -9.78
CA LEU A 419 -77.18 27.48 -10.17
C LEU A 419 -76.30 27.90 -9.01
N ILE A 420 -76.77 28.85 -8.19
CA ILE A 420 -76.02 29.27 -6.98
C ILE A 420 -75.90 28.12 -5.99
N ALA A 421 -76.95 27.33 -5.79
CA ALA A 421 -76.89 26.15 -4.93
C ALA A 421 -75.90 25.12 -5.46
N GLN A 422 -75.89 24.89 -6.79
CA GLN A 422 -74.95 23.97 -7.44
C GLN A 422 -73.50 24.46 -7.28
N LEU A 423 -73.22 25.74 -7.53
CA LEU A 423 -71.88 26.31 -7.39
C LEU A 423 -71.40 26.27 -5.94
N LYS A 424 -72.28 26.49 -4.95
CA LYS A 424 -71.95 26.32 -3.53
C LYS A 424 -71.58 24.89 -3.18
N GLN A 425 -72.29 23.92 -3.74
CA GLN A 425 -72.02 22.50 -3.60
C GLN A 425 -70.67 22.13 -4.25
N GLU A 426 -70.43 22.52 -5.51
CA GLU A 426 -69.17 22.26 -6.21
C GLU A 426 -67.96 22.89 -5.44
N LYS A 427 -68.14 24.08 -4.84
CA LYS A 427 -67.13 24.72 -4.04
C LYS A 427 -66.79 23.92 -2.77
N LEU A 428 -67.79 23.35 -2.12
CA LEU A 428 -67.61 22.45 -0.97
C LEU A 428 -66.83 21.19 -1.36
N GLU A 429 -67.22 20.56 -2.46
CA GLU A 429 -66.53 19.39 -2.97
C GLU A 429 -65.06 19.67 -3.33
N LEU A 430 -64.79 20.86 -3.89
CA LEU A 430 -63.42 21.28 -4.18
C LEU A 430 -62.57 21.49 -2.90
N ARG A 431 -63.10 22.07 -1.85
CA ARG A 431 -62.43 22.22 -0.54
C ARG A 431 -62.11 20.83 0.04
N THR A 432 -63.07 19.94 0.04
CA THR A 432 -62.93 18.57 0.54
C THR A 432 -61.89 17.81 -0.26
N TRP A 433 -61.93 17.87 -1.60
CA TRP A 433 -60.94 17.28 -2.46
C TRP A 433 -59.55 17.84 -2.22
N THR A 434 -59.41 19.16 -2.08
CA THR A 434 -58.13 19.82 -1.78
C THR A 434 -57.54 19.34 -0.43
N PHE A 435 -58.41 19.21 0.58
CA PHE A 435 -58.00 18.68 1.88
C PHE A 435 -57.51 17.23 1.77
N TRP A 436 -58.18 16.40 0.96
CA TRP A 436 -57.76 14.99 0.71
C TRP A 436 -56.38 14.87 0.08
N GLN A 437 -55.96 15.84 -0.70
CA GLN A 437 -54.62 15.84 -1.31
C GLN A 437 -53.52 16.19 -0.32
N THR A 438 -53.84 16.62 0.88
CA THR A 438 -52.85 17.06 1.85
C THR A 438 -52.11 15.89 2.55
N PRO A 439 -50.84 16.03 2.89
CA PRO A 439 -50.13 15.01 3.68
C PRO A 439 -50.76 14.75 5.04
N ILE A 440 -51.38 15.80 5.66
CA ILE A 440 -52.02 15.66 6.97
C ILE A 440 -53.33 14.87 6.91
N TYR A 441 -54.04 14.90 5.79
CA TYR A 441 -55.24 14.08 5.57
C TYR A 441 -54.90 12.58 5.63
N LYS A 442 -53.75 12.15 5.07
CA LYS A 442 -53.30 10.72 5.19
C LYS A 442 -53.18 10.31 6.65
N LYS A 443 -52.71 11.23 7.50
CA LYS A 443 -52.65 10.99 8.95
C LYS A 443 -54.05 10.89 9.56
N VAL A 444 -54.97 11.80 9.21
CA VAL A 444 -56.39 11.75 9.65
C VAL A 444 -57.00 10.42 9.24
N MET A 445 -56.78 9.97 8.02
CA MET A 445 -57.30 8.68 7.54
C MET A 445 -56.71 7.49 8.28
N SER A 446 -55.43 7.52 8.61
CA SER A 446 -54.82 6.44 9.43
C SER A 446 -55.43 6.34 10.85
N LEU A 447 -55.98 7.42 11.35
CA LEU A 447 -56.76 7.41 12.60
C LEU A 447 -58.16 6.81 12.40
N SER A 448 -58.78 6.98 11.24
CA SER A 448 -60.13 6.39 10.93
C SER A 448 -60.14 4.87 10.90
N GLU A 449 -59.00 4.25 10.59
CA GLU A 449 -58.81 2.78 10.58
C GLU A 449 -58.87 2.15 11.99
N GLN A 450 -58.82 2.97 13.05
CA GLN A 450 -58.84 2.51 14.45
C GLN A 450 -60.27 2.28 15.02
N LYS A 451 -61.25 2.18 14.17
CA LYS A 451 -62.68 2.03 14.60
C LYS A 451 -62.90 0.77 15.47
N GLU A 452 -62.20 -0.32 15.13
CA GLU A 452 -62.32 -1.62 15.81
C GLU A 452 -61.27 -1.81 16.92
N VAL A 453 -60.38 -0.82 17.15
CA VAL A 453 -59.31 -0.94 18.18
C VAL A 453 -59.91 -0.63 19.55
N ASP A 454 -59.47 -1.39 20.59
CA ASP A 454 -59.87 -1.13 21.96
C ASP A 454 -59.58 0.35 22.38
N LYS A 455 -60.54 0.98 23.06
CA LYS A 455 -60.49 2.38 23.46
C LYS A 455 -59.17 2.79 24.12
N LYS A 456 -58.58 1.92 24.96
CA LYS A 456 -57.31 2.18 25.65
C LYS A 456 -56.09 2.09 24.76
N ALA A 457 -56.18 1.40 23.62
CA ALA A 457 -55.08 1.19 22.67
C ALA A 457 -55.11 2.16 21.49
N ARG A 458 -56.14 2.98 21.35
CA ARG A 458 -56.28 3.96 20.26
C ARG A 458 -55.20 5.03 20.30
N LYS A 459 -54.54 5.20 19.17
CA LYS A 459 -53.58 6.30 18.98
C LYS A 459 -54.33 7.58 18.68
N VAL A 460 -53.94 8.68 19.33
CA VAL A 460 -54.47 10.00 19.09
C VAL A 460 -53.44 10.89 18.40
N MET A 461 -53.89 11.98 17.81
CA MET A 461 -53.02 12.96 17.19
C MET A 461 -52.23 13.73 18.25
N THR A 462 -50.94 13.92 18.03
CA THR A 462 -50.07 14.73 18.88
C THR A 462 -50.40 16.23 18.73
N ASP A 463 -50.03 17.04 19.70
CA ASP A 463 -50.26 18.49 19.63
C ASP A 463 -49.61 19.14 18.42
N VAL A 464 -48.38 18.69 18.04
CA VAL A 464 -47.66 19.19 16.86
C VAL A 464 -48.42 18.82 15.56
N GLU A 465 -48.95 17.61 15.49
CA GLU A 465 -49.72 17.16 14.31
C GLU A 465 -51.05 17.90 14.24
N ARG A 466 -51.69 18.16 15.38
CA ARG A 466 -52.95 18.94 15.47
C ARG A 466 -52.75 20.39 15.02
N GLU A 467 -51.68 21.04 15.42
CA GLU A 467 -51.36 22.40 14.93
C GLU A 467 -51.12 22.42 13.41
N LYS A 468 -50.46 21.39 12.87
CA LYS A 468 -50.33 21.26 11.42
C LYS A 468 -51.66 21.03 10.73
N LEU A 469 -52.54 20.21 11.30
CA LEU A 469 -53.90 20.00 10.79
C LEU A 469 -54.70 21.32 10.80
N LYS A 470 -54.68 22.04 11.91
CA LYS A 470 -55.38 23.32 12.06
C LYS A 470 -54.89 24.33 11.00
N LYS A 471 -53.58 24.50 10.85
CA LYS A 471 -53.02 25.40 9.85
C LYS A 471 -53.48 25.04 8.43
N THR A 472 -53.38 23.76 8.05
CA THR A 472 -53.78 23.31 6.71
C THR A 472 -55.28 23.46 6.46
N VAL A 473 -56.10 23.10 7.44
CA VAL A 473 -57.56 23.23 7.29
C VAL A 473 -57.93 24.72 7.20
N PHE A 474 -57.32 25.60 8.00
CA PHE A 474 -57.62 27.01 7.97
C PHE A 474 -57.21 27.69 6.65
N GLU A 475 -56.12 27.23 6.04
CA GLU A 475 -55.73 27.67 4.70
C GLU A 475 -56.78 27.27 3.64
N ILE A 476 -57.27 26.04 3.68
CA ILE A 476 -58.21 25.49 2.66
C ILE A 476 -59.64 26.00 2.86
N TYR A 477 -60.07 26.15 4.11
CA TYR A 477 -61.44 26.54 4.46
C TYR A 477 -61.53 28.04 4.88
N ALA A 478 -60.57 28.90 4.49
CA ALA A 478 -60.49 30.29 4.87
C ALA A 478 -61.79 31.07 4.56
N ASP A 479 -62.37 30.83 3.39
CA ASP A 479 -63.62 31.45 2.93
C ASP A 479 -64.89 30.88 3.61
N TYR A 480 -64.81 29.75 4.27
CA TYR A 480 -65.87 29.19 5.13
C TYR A 480 -65.73 29.71 6.57
N ILE A 481 -64.50 29.83 7.05
CA ILE A 481 -64.19 30.26 8.41
C ILE A 481 -64.45 31.74 8.59
N SER A 482 -64.06 32.58 7.62
CA SER A 482 -64.14 34.06 7.75
C SER A 482 -65.54 34.57 8.02
N PRO A 483 -66.58 34.11 7.30
CA PRO A 483 -67.97 34.50 7.62
C PRO A 483 -68.45 33.98 8.97
N LEU A 484 -68.05 32.76 9.37
CA LEU A 484 -68.42 32.18 10.65
C LEU A 484 -67.84 32.98 11.83
N GLN A 485 -66.59 33.44 11.69
CA GLN A 485 -65.94 34.28 12.70
C GLN A 485 -66.57 35.65 12.82
N GLN A 486 -66.98 36.23 11.71
CA GLN A 486 -67.70 37.51 11.70
C GLN A 486 -69.08 37.38 12.32
N GLN A 487 -69.78 36.29 12.01
CA GLN A 487 -71.13 36.09 12.50
C GLN A 487 -71.23 35.65 13.99
N TYR A 488 -70.22 34.86 14.42
CA TYR A 488 -70.16 34.20 15.73
C TYR A 488 -68.84 34.46 16.44
N SER A 489 -68.67 35.65 17.02
CA SER A 489 -67.41 36.08 17.64
C SER A 489 -66.93 35.22 18.83
N LYS A 490 -67.81 34.40 19.40
CA LYS A 490 -67.51 33.51 20.56
C LYS A 490 -66.95 32.15 20.14
N LEU A 491 -66.76 31.85 18.83
CA LEU A 491 -66.16 30.58 18.33
C LEU A 491 -64.67 30.62 18.56
N THR A 492 -64.11 29.53 19.13
CA THR A 492 -62.69 29.36 19.28
C THR A 492 -62.11 28.71 18.02
N GLU A 493 -60.79 28.79 17.81
CA GLU A 493 -60.10 28.10 16.69
C GLU A 493 -60.39 26.60 16.67
N ASP A 494 -60.46 25.95 17.82
CA ASP A 494 -60.83 24.53 17.92
C ASP A 494 -62.28 24.26 17.53
N ASP A 495 -63.17 25.23 17.78
CA ASP A 495 -64.56 25.12 17.34
C ASP A 495 -64.67 25.27 15.82
N LEU A 496 -63.90 26.14 15.22
CA LEU A 496 -63.80 26.30 13.77
C LEU A 496 -63.16 25.07 13.10
N LEU A 497 -62.07 24.56 13.66
CA LEU A 497 -61.47 23.32 13.18
C LEU A 497 -62.47 22.14 13.21
N PHE A 498 -63.23 22.04 14.31
CA PHE A 498 -64.27 21.01 14.43
C PHE A 498 -65.34 21.14 13.33
N LEU A 499 -65.84 22.37 13.07
CA LEU A 499 -66.80 22.62 12.03
C LEU A 499 -66.26 22.27 10.64
N CYS A 500 -65.04 22.67 10.33
CA CYS A 500 -64.41 22.35 9.06
C CYS A 500 -64.22 20.82 8.85
N LEU A 501 -63.83 20.06 9.89
CA LEU A 501 -63.69 18.61 9.81
C LEU A 501 -65.07 17.90 9.66
N GLN A 502 -66.13 18.46 10.23
CA GLN A 502 -67.50 17.99 10.00
C GLN A 502 -67.94 18.24 8.55
N GLU A 503 -67.67 19.44 8.04
CA GLU A 503 -67.96 19.84 6.67
C GLU A 503 -67.20 18.95 5.64
N ALA A 504 -65.99 18.52 6.00
CA ALA A 504 -65.20 17.58 5.22
C ALA A 504 -65.65 16.11 5.34
N ASP A 505 -66.78 15.85 5.97
CA ASP A 505 -67.39 14.53 6.21
C ASP A 505 -66.45 13.53 6.94
N ILE A 506 -65.63 14.03 7.86
CA ILE A 506 -64.77 13.19 8.68
C ILE A 506 -65.57 12.50 9.79
N PRO A 507 -65.45 11.16 9.96
CA PRO A 507 -66.19 10.43 10.99
C PRO A 507 -65.97 10.98 12.41
N ALA A 508 -67.04 11.00 13.21
CA ALA A 508 -66.99 11.62 14.58
C ALA A 508 -65.90 11.02 15.48
N LEU A 509 -65.64 9.69 15.42
CA LEU A 509 -64.56 9.08 16.16
C LEU A 509 -63.18 9.58 15.68
N THR A 510 -62.99 9.70 14.37
CA THR A 510 -61.75 10.22 13.79
C THR A 510 -61.49 11.67 14.21
N ILE A 511 -62.55 12.50 14.19
CA ILE A 511 -62.46 13.87 14.71
C ILE A 511 -62.05 13.85 16.19
N ALA A 512 -62.65 12.99 17.04
CA ALA A 512 -62.24 12.86 18.44
C ALA A 512 -60.76 12.52 18.59
N LEU A 513 -60.25 11.59 17.81
CA LEU A 513 -58.84 11.18 17.80
C LEU A 513 -57.92 12.34 17.33
N CYS A 514 -58.38 13.17 16.39
CA CYS A 514 -57.66 14.41 15.99
C CYS A 514 -57.55 15.43 17.11
N PHE A 515 -58.57 15.48 18.00
CA PHE A 515 -58.58 16.36 19.18
C PHE A 515 -57.91 15.73 20.43
N GLY A 516 -57.27 14.58 20.31
CA GLY A 516 -56.58 13.92 21.41
C GLY A 516 -57.48 13.07 22.32
N HIS A 517 -58.73 12.81 21.91
CA HIS A 517 -59.72 12.04 22.69
C HIS A 517 -59.89 10.62 22.11
N THR A 518 -59.88 9.62 22.97
CA THR A 518 -60.01 8.19 22.54
C THR A 518 -61.47 7.78 22.33
N ASP A 519 -62.43 8.66 22.62
CA ASP A 519 -63.88 8.44 22.39
C ASP A 519 -64.60 9.74 21.98
N THR A 520 -65.88 9.63 21.65
CA THR A 520 -66.71 10.74 21.16
C THR A 520 -67.39 11.55 22.28
N VAL A 521 -67.18 11.24 23.55
CA VAL A 521 -67.91 11.92 24.66
C VAL A 521 -67.59 13.40 24.70
N ALA A 522 -66.28 13.77 24.69
CA ALA A 522 -65.85 15.15 24.68
C ALA A 522 -66.33 15.90 23.43
N LEU A 523 -66.41 15.23 22.31
CA LEU A 523 -66.90 15.78 21.05
C LEU A 523 -68.37 16.11 21.09
N ASN A 524 -69.18 15.22 21.68
CA ASN A 524 -70.63 15.45 21.84
C ASN A 524 -70.90 16.63 22.80
N GLN A 525 -70.12 16.78 23.84
CA GLN A 525 -70.15 17.94 24.70
C GLN A 525 -69.78 19.23 23.96
N ARG A 526 -68.79 19.18 23.08
CA ARG A 526 -68.39 20.33 22.23
C ARG A 526 -69.54 20.71 21.29
N LYS A 527 -70.15 19.71 20.62
CA LYS A 527 -71.29 19.91 19.71
C LYS A 527 -72.46 20.58 20.39
N SER A 528 -72.78 20.23 21.67
CA SER A 528 -73.82 20.86 22.46
C SER A 528 -73.51 22.31 22.81
N ARG A 529 -72.24 22.58 23.21
CA ARG A 529 -71.77 23.94 23.49
C ARG A 529 -71.75 24.82 22.23
N LEU A 530 -71.41 24.30 21.08
CA LEU A 530 -71.42 24.99 19.79
C LEU A 530 -72.87 25.44 19.42
N LYS A 531 -73.85 24.57 19.58
CA LYS A 531 -75.24 24.91 19.33
C LYS A 531 -75.69 26.13 20.17
N ILE A 532 -75.24 26.20 21.44
CA ILE A 532 -75.57 27.34 22.31
C ILE A 532 -74.85 28.61 21.81
N LYS A 533 -73.52 28.52 21.50
CA LYS A 533 -72.75 29.66 20.98
C LYS A 533 -73.27 30.20 19.65
N MET A 534 -73.85 29.33 18.80
CA MET A 534 -74.45 29.76 17.52
C MET A 534 -75.91 30.13 17.59
N SER A 535 -76.62 29.88 18.73
CA SER A 535 -77.99 30.32 18.97
C SER A 535 -78.07 31.65 19.73
N GLU A 536 -76.99 32.05 20.44
CA GLU A 536 -76.88 33.36 21.06
C GLU A 536 -76.43 34.40 20.02
N ARG A 537 -77.39 35.08 19.35
CA ARG A 537 -77.10 36.21 18.44
C ARG A 537 -76.75 37.46 19.21
#